data_9eca22b07597546bf2cec0e737db2684
#
_entry.id   9eca22b07597546bf2cec0e737db2684
#
_cell.length_a   1.000
_cell.length_b   1.000
_cell.length_c   1.000
_cell.angle_alpha   90.00
_cell.angle_beta   90.00
_cell.angle_gamma   90.00
#
_symmetry.space_group_name_H-M   'P 1'
#
loop_
_entity.id
_entity.type
_entity.pdbx_description
1 polymer ?
#
loop_
_entity_poly.entity_id
_entity_poly.type
_entity_poly.pdbx_seq_one_letter_code
_entity_poly.pdbx_strand_id
1 'polypeptide(L)'
;MQTFIQQANTYGALRQPFFFLIDFEQNHPILLPLAECSSHQIFFQFPDYNNASCFDFNKPFEFSRTPLKFSRYQVAFELVKNEIQKGNSYLLNLAFATKIQTNYSLKEIFIKSHAKYKLFYQDKFICFSPETFIRIKENKIFSYPMKG
;
A
#
# COMPACT_ATOMS: atom_id res chain seq x y z
N MET A 1 -16.99 11.14 2.94
CA MET A 1 -16.26 10.93 4.21
C MET A 1 -17.18 10.74 5.42
N GLN A 2 -18.18 11.57 5.68
CA GLN A 2 -19.05 11.42 6.88
C GLN A 2 -19.76 10.07 6.95
N THR A 3 -20.35 9.58 5.85
CA THR A 3 -20.98 8.24 5.77
C THR A 3 -19.99 7.11 6.03
N PHE A 4 -18.76 7.23 5.53
CA PHE A 4 -17.67 6.27 5.78
C PHE A 4 -17.36 6.17 7.28
N ILE A 5 -17.21 7.32 7.97
CA ILE A 5 -16.92 7.35 9.41
C ILE A 5 -18.07 6.73 10.22
N GLN A 6 -19.31 7.04 9.88
CA GLN A 6 -20.50 6.47 10.54
C GLN A 6 -20.55 4.95 10.39
N GLN A 7 -20.31 4.45 9.19
CA GLN A 7 -20.31 3.01 8.91
C GLN A 7 -19.13 2.28 9.59
N ALA A 8 -17.93 2.88 9.58
CA ALA A 8 -16.78 2.34 10.30
C ALA A 8 -17.03 2.25 11.81
N ASN A 9 -17.65 3.29 12.40
CA ASN A 9 -18.04 3.30 13.81
C ASN A 9 -19.09 2.21 14.11
N THR A 10 -20.04 2.00 13.21
CA THR A 10 -21.05 0.93 13.34
C THR A 10 -20.37 -0.45 13.35
N TYR A 11 -19.48 -0.73 12.41
CA TYR A 11 -18.72 -2.00 12.39
C TYR A 11 -17.89 -2.16 13.66
N GLY A 12 -17.24 -1.08 14.13
CA GLY A 12 -16.47 -1.10 15.36
C GLY A 12 -17.34 -1.41 16.59
N ALA A 13 -18.49 -0.77 16.72
CA ALA A 13 -19.46 -1.01 17.81
C ALA A 13 -19.98 -2.46 17.82
N LEU A 14 -20.23 -3.03 16.63
CA LEU A 14 -20.66 -4.41 16.44
C LEU A 14 -19.49 -5.42 16.53
N ARG A 15 -18.26 -4.95 16.71
CA ARG A 15 -17.03 -5.78 16.64
C ARG A 15 -16.94 -6.59 15.35
N GLN A 16 -17.49 -6.07 14.26
CA GLN A 16 -17.44 -6.68 12.94
C GLN A 16 -16.12 -6.32 12.27
N PRO A 17 -15.27 -7.29 11.91
CA PRO A 17 -14.03 -7.01 11.20
C PRO A 17 -14.30 -6.43 9.81
N PHE A 18 -13.58 -5.40 9.44
CA PHE A 18 -13.71 -4.73 8.15
C PHE A 18 -12.34 -4.33 7.57
N PHE A 19 -12.30 -4.21 6.27
CA PHE A 19 -11.21 -3.64 5.50
C PHE A 19 -11.55 -2.20 5.15
N PHE A 20 -10.57 -1.31 5.18
CA PHE A 20 -10.72 0.03 4.62
C PHE A 20 -9.49 0.45 3.82
N LEU A 21 -9.73 1.27 2.82
CA LEU A 21 -8.72 1.92 2.00
C LEU A 21 -9.15 3.36 1.75
N ILE A 22 -8.24 4.31 2.03
CA ILE A 22 -8.49 5.73 1.85
C ILE A 22 -7.41 6.28 0.91
N ASP A 23 -7.83 6.89 -0.19
CA ASP A 23 -6.96 7.62 -1.09
C ASP A 23 -6.47 8.92 -0.46
N PHE A 24 -5.36 9.46 -0.95
CA PHE A 24 -4.74 10.66 -0.39
C PHE A 24 -5.69 11.86 -0.38
N GLU A 25 -6.45 12.06 -1.45
CA GLU A 25 -7.43 13.12 -1.58
C GLU A 25 -8.74 12.85 -0.82
N GLN A 26 -8.93 11.65 -0.27
CA GLN A 26 -10.13 11.22 0.47
C GLN A 26 -11.44 11.29 -0.35
N ASN A 27 -11.34 11.17 -1.66
CA ASN A 27 -12.48 11.24 -2.56
C ASN A 27 -13.19 9.90 -2.75
N HIS A 28 -12.46 8.80 -2.64
CA HIS A 28 -12.94 7.45 -2.93
C HIS A 28 -12.63 6.46 -1.79
N PRO A 29 -13.04 6.74 -0.55
CA PRO A 29 -12.80 5.83 0.55
C PRO A 29 -13.60 4.54 0.36
N ILE A 30 -12.98 3.41 0.66
CA ILE A 30 -13.57 2.07 0.57
C ILE A 30 -13.69 1.51 1.97
N LEU A 31 -14.82 0.91 2.28
CA LEU A 31 -15.09 0.22 3.52
C LEU A 31 -15.92 -1.03 3.20
N LEU A 32 -15.42 -2.20 3.57
CA LEU A 32 -16.07 -3.48 3.30
C LEU A 32 -15.90 -4.42 4.49
N PRO A 33 -16.92 -5.23 4.84
CA PRO A 33 -16.71 -6.39 5.70
C PRO A 33 -15.60 -7.29 5.16
N LEU A 34 -14.77 -7.87 6.02
CA LEU A 34 -13.66 -8.73 5.55
C LEU A 34 -14.15 -9.89 4.68
N ALA A 35 -15.32 -10.43 4.96
CA ALA A 35 -15.92 -11.54 4.19
C ALA A 35 -16.21 -11.16 2.73
N GLU A 36 -16.41 -9.89 2.43
CA GLU A 36 -16.76 -9.39 1.10
C GLU A 36 -15.54 -9.00 0.25
N CYS A 37 -14.36 -8.88 0.85
CA CYS A 37 -13.17 -8.41 0.15
C CYS A 37 -12.83 -9.25 -1.09
N SER A 38 -12.94 -10.58 -1.00
CA SER A 38 -12.60 -11.48 -2.11
C SER A 38 -13.57 -11.33 -3.29
N SER A 39 -14.87 -11.17 -3.05
CA SER A 39 -15.86 -10.93 -4.12
C SER A 39 -15.66 -9.58 -4.81
N HIS A 40 -15.08 -8.61 -4.12
CA HIS A 40 -14.68 -7.32 -4.66
C HIS A 40 -13.27 -7.32 -5.27
N GLN A 41 -12.64 -8.50 -5.44
CA GLN A 41 -11.27 -8.63 -5.96
C GLN A 41 -10.23 -7.83 -5.16
N ILE A 42 -10.39 -7.81 -3.84
CA ILE A 42 -9.44 -7.21 -2.91
C ILE A 42 -8.78 -8.36 -2.14
N PHE A 43 -7.49 -8.59 -2.41
CA PHE A 43 -6.70 -9.61 -1.74
C PHE A 43 -5.57 -8.98 -0.96
N PHE A 44 -5.36 -9.49 0.24
CA PHE A 44 -4.27 -9.01 1.10
C PHE A 44 -3.64 -10.14 1.90
N GLN A 45 -2.41 -9.93 2.27
CA GLN A 45 -1.70 -10.76 3.23
C GLN A 45 -1.03 -9.83 4.24
N PHE A 46 -1.50 -9.88 5.47
CA PHE A 46 -0.97 -9.20 6.63
C PHE A 46 -0.61 -10.24 7.69
N PRO A 47 0.20 -9.92 8.70
CA PRO A 47 0.65 -10.90 9.69
C PRO A 47 -0.48 -11.66 10.39
N ASP A 48 -1.60 -10.98 10.68
CA ASP A 48 -2.72 -11.55 11.42
C ASP A 48 -3.95 -11.87 10.53
N TYR A 49 -3.94 -11.46 9.24
CA TYR A 49 -5.06 -11.62 8.32
C TYR A 49 -4.59 -11.88 6.89
N ASN A 50 -5.18 -12.90 6.29
CA ASN A 50 -4.89 -13.27 4.91
C ASN A 50 -6.18 -13.79 4.24
N ASN A 51 -6.57 -13.22 3.11
CA ASN A 51 -7.65 -13.72 2.28
C ASN A 51 -7.17 -14.14 0.88
N ALA A 52 -5.86 -14.14 0.64
CA ALA A 52 -5.30 -14.56 -0.63
C ALA A 52 -5.24 -16.10 -0.71
N SER A 53 -5.86 -16.66 -1.73
CA SER A 53 -5.61 -18.06 -2.11
C SER A 53 -4.31 -18.13 -2.89
N CYS A 54 -3.42 -19.02 -2.48
CA CYS A 54 -2.23 -19.35 -3.26
C CYS A 54 -2.63 -20.31 -4.37
N PHE A 55 -2.29 -19.96 -5.61
CA PHE A 55 -2.22 -20.94 -6.68
C PHE A 55 -0.75 -20.97 -7.16
N ASP A 56 -0.27 -22.18 -7.38
CA ASP A 56 1.09 -22.34 -7.89
C ASP A 56 1.05 -22.28 -9.41
N PHE A 57 2.02 -21.57 -9.97
CA PHE A 57 2.24 -21.52 -11.41
C PHE A 57 3.75 -21.48 -11.67
N ASN A 58 4.17 -22.23 -12.68
CA ASN A 58 5.57 -22.32 -13.08
C ASN A 58 5.76 -21.59 -14.41
N LYS A 59 5.95 -20.27 -14.33
CA LYS A 59 6.21 -19.41 -15.46
C LYS A 59 7.48 -18.62 -15.18
N PRO A 60 8.48 -18.62 -16.08
CA PRO A 60 9.68 -17.80 -15.93
C PRO A 60 9.31 -16.33 -15.78
N PHE A 61 9.93 -15.66 -14.81
CA PHE A 61 9.69 -14.24 -14.58
C PHE A 61 10.56 -13.40 -15.52
N GLU A 62 9.92 -12.67 -16.42
CA GLU A 62 10.57 -11.69 -17.28
C GLU A 62 10.29 -10.28 -16.75
N PHE A 63 11.34 -9.51 -16.62
CA PHE A 63 11.23 -8.17 -16.07
C PHE A 63 12.21 -7.22 -16.74
N SER A 64 11.73 -6.09 -17.18
CA SER A 64 12.55 -4.96 -17.62
C SER A 64 12.05 -3.65 -17.03
N ARG A 65 12.95 -2.69 -16.91
CA ARG A 65 12.63 -1.35 -16.40
C ARG A 65 13.27 -0.28 -17.26
N THR A 66 12.61 0.86 -17.37
CA THR A 66 13.19 2.06 -17.99
C THR A 66 13.52 3.05 -16.87
N PRO A 67 14.78 3.15 -16.45
CA PRO A 67 15.17 4.08 -15.39
C PRO A 67 14.93 5.52 -15.78
N LEU A 68 14.68 6.37 -14.78
CA LEU A 68 14.68 7.81 -14.95
C LEU A 68 16.06 8.29 -15.43
N LYS A 69 16.10 9.24 -16.36
CA LYS A 69 17.35 9.88 -16.77
C LYS A 69 17.99 10.57 -15.56
N PHE A 70 19.29 10.35 -15.34
CA PHE A 70 20.00 10.91 -14.18
C PHE A 70 19.89 12.43 -14.10
N SER A 71 19.93 13.14 -15.24
CA SER A 71 19.78 14.59 -15.28
C SER A 71 18.45 15.08 -14.67
N ARG A 72 17.34 14.35 -14.91
CA ARG A 72 16.04 14.68 -14.31
C ARG A 72 16.01 14.40 -12.80
N TYR A 73 16.64 13.32 -12.35
CA TYR A 73 16.81 13.04 -10.93
C TYR A 73 17.63 14.14 -10.25
N GLN A 74 18.77 14.51 -10.85
CA GLN A 74 19.68 15.52 -10.32
C GLN A 74 19.01 16.87 -10.10
N VAL A 75 18.24 17.37 -11.06
CA VAL A 75 17.50 18.64 -10.93
C VAL A 75 16.53 18.60 -9.74
N ALA A 76 15.76 17.53 -9.60
CA ALA A 76 14.82 17.41 -8.49
C ALA A 76 15.55 17.25 -7.14
N PHE A 77 16.65 16.51 -7.11
CA PHE A 77 17.47 16.33 -5.90
C PHE A 77 18.07 17.66 -5.42
N GLU A 78 18.63 18.46 -6.33
CA GLU A 78 19.19 19.79 -5.98
C GLU A 78 18.10 20.75 -5.48
N LEU A 79 16.89 20.69 -6.06
CA LEU A 79 15.76 21.47 -5.55
C LEU A 79 15.43 21.08 -4.10
N VAL A 80 15.27 19.78 -3.82
CA VAL A 80 14.98 19.29 -2.46
C VAL A 80 16.09 19.70 -1.48
N LYS A 81 17.35 19.52 -1.86
CA LYS A 81 18.51 19.91 -1.04
C LYS A 81 18.50 21.40 -0.70
N ASN A 82 18.22 22.25 -1.69
CA ASN A 82 18.14 23.69 -1.49
C ASN A 82 16.99 24.07 -0.55
N GLU A 83 15.82 23.44 -0.68
CA GLU A 83 14.68 23.73 0.20
C GLU A 83 14.91 23.26 1.65
N ILE A 84 15.61 22.14 1.85
CA ILE A 84 16.06 21.70 3.16
C ILE A 84 17.06 22.70 3.77
N GLN A 85 18.03 23.17 2.99
CA GLN A 85 19.03 24.16 3.45
C GLN A 85 18.41 25.51 3.82
N LYS A 86 17.32 25.91 3.17
CA LYS A 86 16.54 27.11 3.52
C LYS A 86 15.64 26.91 4.76
N GLY A 87 15.54 25.70 5.30
CA GLY A 87 14.68 25.39 6.42
C GLY A 87 13.19 25.22 6.07
N ASN A 88 12.86 25.12 4.78
CA ASN A 88 11.47 24.91 4.33
C ASN A 88 10.96 23.49 4.58
N SER A 89 11.86 22.53 4.76
CA SER A 89 11.56 21.15 5.17
C SER A 89 12.77 20.56 5.89
N TYR A 90 12.53 19.60 6.79
CA TYR A 90 13.60 18.85 7.47
C TYR A 90 13.79 17.45 6.88
N LEU A 91 12.72 16.89 6.31
CA LEU A 91 12.72 15.57 5.71
C LEU A 91 11.74 15.54 4.54
N LEU A 92 12.16 14.94 3.44
CA LEU A 92 11.33 14.79 2.25
C LEU A 92 11.66 13.46 1.54
N ASN A 93 10.64 12.73 1.13
CA ASN A 93 10.79 11.54 0.32
C ASN A 93 10.65 11.90 -1.17
N LEU A 94 11.77 11.91 -1.90
CA LEU A 94 11.78 12.18 -3.33
C LEU A 94 11.55 10.88 -4.11
N ALA A 95 10.35 10.71 -4.67
CA ALA A 95 9.96 9.53 -5.42
C ALA A 95 9.69 9.83 -6.90
N PHE A 96 10.01 8.85 -7.76
CA PHE A 96 9.74 8.90 -9.19
C PHE A 96 9.10 7.62 -9.67
N ALA A 97 8.11 7.74 -10.56
CA ALA A 97 7.56 6.61 -11.25
C ALA A 97 8.59 6.00 -12.22
N THR A 98 8.77 4.69 -12.14
CA THR A 98 9.62 3.92 -13.06
C THR A 98 8.75 3.02 -13.91
N LYS A 99 8.81 3.16 -15.24
CA LYS A 99 8.12 2.28 -16.16
C LYS A 99 8.74 0.89 -16.11
N ILE A 100 7.90 -0.10 -15.88
CA ILE A 100 8.28 -1.52 -15.89
C ILE A 100 7.51 -2.27 -16.97
N GLN A 101 8.10 -3.36 -17.45
CA GLN A 101 7.47 -4.34 -18.33
C GLN A 101 7.73 -5.72 -17.73
N THR A 102 6.71 -6.54 -17.68
CA THR A 102 6.80 -7.91 -17.19
C THR A 102 5.75 -8.77 -17.87
N ASN A 103 6.01 -10.07 -17.94
CA ASN A 103 5.07 -11.06 -18.41
C ASN A 103 4.09 -11.53 -17.30
N TYR A 104 4.25 -11.07 -16.06
CA TYR A 104 3.34 -11.38 -14.96
C TYR A 104 2.22 -10.34 -14.86
N SER A 105 1.00 -10.80 -14.60
CA SER A 105 -0.11 -9.96 -14.17
C SER A 105 0.12 -9.40 -12.76
N LEU A 106 -0.61 -8.37 -12.37
CA LEU A 106 -0.55 -7.84 -11.01
C LEU A 106 -0.86 -8.92 -9.95
N LYS A 107 -1.81 -9.81 -10.24
CA LYS A 107 -2.17 -10.91 -9.34
C LYS A 107 -1.05 -11.94 -9.21
N GLU A 108 -0.38 -12.31 -10.31
CA GLU A 108 0.79 -13.20 -10.29
C GLU A 108 1.95 -12.59 -9.49
N ILE A 109 2.21 -11.30 -9.67
CA ILE A 109 3.22 -10.58 -8.88
C ILE A 109 2.85 -10.59 -7.39
N PHE A 110 1.59 -10.28 -7.06
CA PHE A 110 1.11 -10.32 -5.69
C PHE A 110 1.32 -11.69 -5.03
N ILE A 111 1.02 -12.77 -5.75
CA ILE A 111 1.14 -14.14 -5.22
C ILE A 111 2.59 -14.54 -5.00
N LYS A 112 3.47 -14.29 -5.98
CA LYS A 112 4.89 -14.68 -5.93
C LYS A 112 5.74 -13.78 -5.04
N SER A 113 5.29 -12.57 -4.72
CA SER A 113 6.07 -11.65 -3.91
C SER A 113 6.16 -12.07 -2.44
N HIS A 114 7.31 -11.81 -1.83
CA HIS A 114 7.57 -12.02 -0.42
C HIS A 114 7.65 -10.67 0.29
N ALA A 115 6.53 -10.19 0.84
CA ALA A 115 6.48 -8.96 1.61
C ALA A 115 5.63 -9.17 2.87
N LYS A 116 5.97 -8.46 3.94
CA LYS A 116 5.25 -8.55 5.23
C LYS A 116 3.79 -8.11 5.11
N TYR A 117 3.55 -7.07 4.34
CA TYR A 117 2.23 -6.55 4.01
C TYR A 117 2.08 -6.48 2.51
N LYS A 118 1.05 -7.13 1.98
CA LYS A 118 0.73 -7.13 0.55
C LYS A 118 -0.74 -6.80 0.37
N LEU A 119 -1.03 -5.98 -0.62
CA LEU A 119 -2.38 -5.65 -1.06
C LEU A 119 -2.45 -5.76 -2.58
N PHE A 120 -3.46 -6.46 -3.08
CA PHE A 120 -3.90 -6.44 -4.47
C PHE A 120 -5.30 -5.81 -4.52
N TYR A 121 -5.46 -4.84 -5.37
CA TYR A 121 -6.71 -4.10 -5.51
C TYR A 121 -7.21 -4.11 -6.95
N GLN A 122 -8.22 -4.94 -7.25
CA GLN A 122 -9.05 -4.91 -8.46
C GLN A 122 -8.28 -4.82 -9.79
N ASP A 123 -7.16 -5.51 -9.95
CA ASP A 123 -6.25 -5.37 -11.10
C ASP A 123 -5.80 -3.92 -11.42
N LYS A 124 -6.06 -2.97 -10.51
CA LYS A 124 -5.64 -1.58 -10.66
C LYS A 124 -4.24 -1.34 -10.14
N PHE A 125 -3.91 -1.91 -8.99
CA PHE A 125 -2.58 -1.84 -8.42
C PHE A 125 -2.30 -2.96 -7.42
N ILE A 126 -1.02 -3.14 -7.13
CA ILE A 126 -0.51 -3.89 -5.99
C ILE A 126 0.35 -2.98 -5.13
N CYS A 127 0.31 -3.19 -3.83
CA CYS A 127 1.11 -2.44 -2.88
C CYS A 127 1.83 -3.39 -1.93
N PHE A 128 3.08 -3.07 -1.63
CA PHE A 128 3.90 -3.77 -0.67
C PHE A 128 4.42 -2.80 0.37
N SER A 129 4.34 -3.15 1.64
CA SER A 129 4.88 -2.32 2.71
C SER A 129 5.57 -3.18 3.77
N PRO A 130 6.76 -2.78 4.23
CA PRO A 130 7.41 -3.41 5.38
C PRO A 130 6.88 -2.88 6.72
N GLU A 131 6.06 -1.82 6.71
CA GLU A 131 5.77 -1.00 7.87
C GLU A 131 4.35 -1.14 8.38
N THR A 132 4.23 -1.05 9.71
CA THR A 132 2.96 -0.99 10.41
C THR A 132 2.73 0.46 10.85
N PHE A 133 1.62 1.07 10.43
CA PHE A 133 1.25 2.41 10.88
C PHE A 133 0.81 2.39 12.35
N ILE A 134 -0.26 1.65 12.64
CA ILE A 134 -0.81 1.47 13.99
C ILE A 134 -1.23 0.01 14.14
N ARG A 135 -1.03 -0.54 15.32
CA ARG A 135 -1.58 -1.84 15.75
C ARG A 135 -2.35 -1.66 17.05
N ILE A 136 -3.56 -2.16 17.07
CA ILE A 136 -4.37 -2.23 18.30
C ILE A 136 -4.48 -3.70 18.70
N LYS A 137 -4.00 -4.05 19.87
CA LYS A 137 -4.08 -5.41 20.42
C LYS A 137 -4.26 -5.34 21.93
N GLU A 138 -5.15 -6.17 22.49
CA GLU A 138 -5.37 -6.28 23.94
C GLU A 138 -5.63 -4.91 24.62
N ASN A 139 -6.48 -4.08 24.00
CA ASN A 139 -6.82 -2.72 24.43
C ASN A 139 -5.62 -1.75 24.50
N LYS A 140 -4.51 -2.07 23.82
CA LYS A 140 -3.33 -1.22 23.70
C LYS A 140 -3.14 -0.76 22.27
N ILE A 141 -2.73 0.49 22.08
CA ILE A 141 -2.36 1.07 20.80
C ILE A 141 -0.83 1.06 20.70
N PHE A 142 -0.32 0.51 19.62
CA PHE A 142 1.10 0.49 19.29
C PHE A 142 1.32 1.36 18.05
N SER A 143 2.27 2.26 18.08
CA SER A 143 2.80 2.95 16.93
C SER A 143 4.25 2.56 16.71
N TYR A 144 4.68 2.58 15.45
CA TYR A 144 6.03 2.18 15.04
C TYR A 144 6.64 3.33 14.23
N PRO A 145 7.09 4.41 14.92
CA PRO A 145 7.64 5.55 14.22
C PRO A 145 8.89 5.14 13.45
N MET A 146 8.98 5.57 12.21
CA MET A 146 10.19 5.42 11.41
C MET A 146 11.28 6.33 11.99
N LYS A 147 12.49 5.79 12.08
CA LYS A 147 13.66 6.63 12.34
C LYS A 147 14.09 7.26 11.02
N GLY A 148 14.15 8.58 11.00
CA GLY A 148 14.80 9.34 9.94
C GLY A 148 16.33 9.28 10.10
#